data_efc188ea0b1cbe6a6073ebd633bd9876
#
_entry.id   efc188ea0b1cbe6a6073ebd633bd9876
#
_cell.length_a   1.000
_cell.length_b   1.000
_cell.length_c   1.000
_cell.angle_alpha   90.00
_cell.angle_beta   90.00
_cell.angle_gamma   90.00
#
_symmetry.space_group_name_H-M   'P 1'
#
loop_
_entity.id
_entity.type
_entity.pdbx_description
1 polymer ?
#
loop_
_entity_poly.entity_id
_entity_poly.type
_entity_poly.pdbx_seq_one_letter_code
_entity_poly.pdbx_strand_id
1 'polypeptide(L)'
;MIMEATIIKKDGKATMDKDFNFMLSLLRNGEYTLTIKRKTKTRTLDQNALMWMWFRCVGGALREFTGEAYWSTKEGVETIHDLYCKKFLTKMVITTKGERTELARGTKGLSTMEMSHFLDAVKTDIMTEYGIQLPLPTDQYYSAFAAEYENKY
;
A
#
# COMPACT_ATOMS: atom_id res chain seq x y z
N MET A 1 -15.72 7.60 -21.20
CA MET A 1 -14.60 8.56 -21.01
C MET A 1 -14.87 9.36 -19.74
N ILE A 2 -13.91 9.39 -18.83
CA ILE A 2 -13.99 10.21 -17.62
C ILE A 2 -13.07 11.42 -17.78
N MET A 3 -13.62 12.60 -17.51
CA MET A 3 -12.84 13.83 -17.48
C MET A 3 -12.54 14.19 -16.03
N GLU A 4 -11.31 14.50 -15.72
CA GLU A 4 -10.88 14.83 -14.37
C GLU A 4 -10.10 16.15 -14.36
N ALA A 5 -10.29 16.92 -13.29
CA ALA A 5 -9.52 18.12 -13.01
C ALA A 5 -9.32 18.23 -11.50
N THR A 6 -8.25 18.90 -11.10
CA THR A 6 -7.93 19.15 -9.70
C THR A 6 -8.33 20.57 -9.31
N ILE A 7 -9.07 20.70 -8.20
CA ILE A 7 -9.43 21.99 -7.61
C ILE A 7 -8.59 22.20 -6.36
N ILE A 8 -7.94 23.34 -6.28
CA ILE A 8 -7.22 23.76 -5.07
C ILE A 8 -7.99 24.93 -4.47
N LYS A 9 -8.51 24.74 -3.26
CA LYS A 9 -9.14 25.80 -2.49
C LYS A 9 -8.25 26.20 -1.35
N LYS A 10 -7.81 27.46 -1.34
CA LYS A 10 -6.93 28.03 -0.32
C LYS A 10 -7.34 29.48 -0.04
N ASP A 11 -7.44 29.81 1.27
CA ASP A 11 -7.79 31.17 1.73
C ASP A 11 -9.07 31.74 1.07
N GLY A 12 -10.10 30.89 0.91
CA GLY A 12 -11.37 31.26 0.29
C GLY A 12 -11.35 31.37 -1.23
N LYS A 13 -10.20 31.15 -1.86
CA LYS A 13 -10.05 31.15 -3.33
C LYS A 13 -9.92 29.73 -3.85
N ALA A 14 -10.59 29.48 -4.96
CA ALA A 14 -10.51 28.18 -5.65
C ALA A 14 -9.87 28.35 -7.04
N THR A 15 -8.94 27.48 -7.37
CA THR A 15 -8.28 27.40 -8.68
C THR A 15 -8.39 25.99 -9.21
N MET A 16 -8.49 25.84 -10.53
CA MET A 16 -8.48 24.56 -11.22
C MET A 16 -7.26 24.44 -12.10
N ASP A 17 -6.74 23.26 -12.23
CA ASP A 17 -5.64 22.95 -13.15
C ASP A 17 -6.05 22.95 -14.62
N LYS A 18 -7.36 22.91 -14.91
CA LYS A 18 -7.93 22.95 -16.26
C LYS A 18 -9.07 23.95 -16.31
N ASP A 19 -9.28 24.54 -17.47
CA ASP A 19 -10.42 25.43 -17.70
C ASP A 19 -11.71 24.63 -17.77
N PHE A 20 -12.64 24.91 -16.84
CA PHE A 20 -13.91 24.22 -16.74
C PHE A 20 -14.79 24.44 -18.00
N ASN A 21 -14.85 25.65 -18.51
CA ASN A 21 -15.62 25.94 -19.72
C ASN A 21 -15.07 25.22 -20.95
N PHE A 22 -13.75 25.13 -21.06
CA PHE A 22 -13.12 24.35 -22.12
C PHE A 22 -13.44 22.85 -22.00
N MET A 23 -13.43 22.32 -20.79
CA MET A 23 -13.83 20.93 -20.55
C MET A 23 -15.27 20.66 -20.98
N LEU A 24 -16.19 21.58 -20.66
CA LEU A 24 -17.59 21.45 -21.08
C LEU A 24 -17.74 21.50 -22.61
N SER A 25 -16.91 22.28 -23.28
CA SER A 25 -16.97 22.40 -24.75
C SER A 25 -16.61 21.11 -25.48
N LEU A 26 -15.89 20.21 -24.82
CA LEU A 26 -15.51 18.91 -25.40
C LEU A 26 -16.64 17.88 -25.30
N LEU A 27 -17.68 18.15 -24.50
CA LEU A 27 -18.77 17.22 -24.30
C LEU A 27 -19.83 17.37 -25.42
N ARG A 28 -20.36 16.22 -25.84
CA ARG A 28 -21.52 16.21 -26.75
C ARG A 28 -22.78 16.58 -25.97
N ASN A 29 -23.84 16.98 -26.69
CA ASN A 29 -25.14 17.23 -26.05
C ASN A 29 -25.62 15.99 -25.28
N GLY A 30 -26.08 16.19 -24.06
CA GLY A 30 -26.51 15.12 -23.18
C GLY A 30 -26.51 15.54 -21.72
N GLU A 31 -26.88 14.61 -20.87
CA GLU A 31 -26.88 14.81 -19.42
C GLU A 31 -25.62 14.17 -18.82
N TYR A 32 -24.97 14.88 -17.91
CA TYR A 32 -23.73 14.47 -17.28
C TYR A 32 -23.80 14.68 -15.77
N THR A 33 -23.12 13.81 -15.03
CA THR A 33 -22.98 13.94 -13.58
C THR A 33 -21.62 14.53 -13.24
N LEU A 34 -21.61 15.62 -12.46
CA LEU A 34 -20.38 16.21 -11.94
C LEU A 34 -20.18 15.73 -10.49
N THR A 35 -19.01 15.19 -10.20
CA THR A 35 -18.65 14.74 -8.85
C THR A 35 -17.40 15.45 -8.38
N ILE A 36 -17.42 15.99 -7.17
CA ILE A 36 -16.25 16.58 -6.53
C ILE A 36 -15.91 15.75 -5.31
N LYS A 37 -14.71 15.18 -5.31
CA LYS A 37 -14.18 14.38 -4.18
C LYS A 37 -12.97 15.04 -3.60
N ARG A 38 -12.81 14.93 -2.28
CA ARG A 38 -11.60 15.39 -1.62
C ARG A 38 -10.42 14.52 -2.05
N LYS A 39 -9.36 15.17 -2.54
CA LYS A 39 -8.10 14.49 -2.82
C LYS A 39 -7.39 14.28 -1.48
N THR A 40 -7.44 13.07 -0.98
CA THR A 40 -6.76 12.71 0.26
C THR A 40 -5.39 12.14 -0.03
N LYS A 41 -4.40 12.51 0.80
CA LYS A 41 -3.11 11.83 0.79
C LYS A 41 -3.28 10.49 1.50
N THR A 42 -3.85 9.53 0.80
CA THR A 42 -3.87 8.15 1.27
C THR A 42 -2.51 7.51 0.99
N ARG A 43 -2.23 6.45 1.74
CA ARG A 43 -1.14 5.55 1.45
C ARG A 43 -1.17 5.18 -0.04
N THR A 44 -0.03 5.28 -0.73
CA THR A 44 0.03 5.04 -2.16
C THR A 44 -0.20 3.55 -2.47
N LEU A 45 -0.86 3.26 -3.61
CA LEU A 45 -0.98 1.89 -4.13
C LEU A 45 0.40 1.23 -4.28
N ASP A 46 1.41 2.03 -4.64
CA ASP A 46 2.78 1.55 -4.82
C ASP A 46 3.37 0.97 -3.54
N GLN A 47 3.10 1.57 -2.38
CA GLN A 47 3.56 1.03 -1.10
C GLN A 47 2.91 -0.31 -0.78
N ASN A 48 1.63 -0.46 -1.04
CA ASN A 48 0.93 -1.74 -0.86
C ASN A 48 1.46 -2.80 -1.81
N ALA A 49 1.58 -2.47 -3.09
CA ALA A 49 2.10 -3.37 -4.10
C ALA A 49 3.51 -3.84 -3.77
N LEU A 50 4.37 -2.91 -3.34
CA LEU A 50 5.74 -3.20 -2.92
C LEU A 50 5.78 -4.18 -1.74
N MET A 51 4.97 -3.94 -0.72
CA MET A 51 4.87 -4.80 0.45
C MET A 51 4.52 -6.24 0.07
N TRP A 52 3.46 -6.42 -0.71
CA TRP A 52 3.01 -7.75 -1.09
C TRP A 52 4.00 -8.45 -2.01
N MET A 53 4.65 -7.73 -2.89
CA MET A 53 5.73 -8.26 -3.72
C MET A 53 6.87 -8.80 -2.86
N TRP A 54 7.29 -8.06 -1.86
CA TRP A 54 8.32 -8.51 -0.92
C TRP A 54 7.89 -9.76 -0.16
N PHE A 55 6.64 -9.81 0.31
CA PHE A 55 6.14 -10.99 1.01
C PHE A 55 6.08 -12.22 0.09
N ARG A 56 5.80 -12.03 -1.19
CA ARG A 56 5.91 -13.14 -2.15
C ARG A 56 7.35 -13.61 -2.36
N CYS A 57 8.30 -12.70 -2.34
CA CYS A 57 9.73 -13.08 -2.38
C CYS A 57 10.10 -13.93 -1.16
N VAL A 58 9.63 -13.54 0.02
CA VAL A 58 9.82 -14.32 1.25
C VAL A 58 9.12 -15.67 1.14
N GLY A 59 7.91 -15.71 0.62
CA GLY A 59 7.17 -16.95 0.40
C GLY A 59 7.90 -17.91 -0.53
N GLY A 60 8.48 -17.39 -1.61
CA GLY A 60 9.33 -18.18 -2.51
C GLY A 60 10.56 -18.75 -1.83
N ALA A 61 11.23 -17.93 -1.02
CA ALA A 61 12.41 -18.37 -0.25
C ALA A 61 12.04 -19.45 0.78
N LEU A 62 10.93 -19.27 1.49
CA LEU A 62 10.44 -20.25 2.47
C LEU A 62 10.05 -21.57 1.79
N ARG A 63 9.44 -21.50 0.62
CA ARG A 63 9.12 -22.69 -0.16
C ARG A 63 10.36 -23.48 -0.53
N GLU A 64 11.41 -22.81 -0.98
CA GLU A 64 12.68 -23.47 -1.30
C GLU A 64 13.34 -24.06 -0.05
N PHE A 65 13.26 -23.36 1.06
CA PHE A 65 13.89 -23.76 2.33
C PHE A 65 13.18 -24.95 2.98
N THR A 66 11.83 -24.92 3.01
CA THR A 66 11.04 -25.93 3.73
C THR A 66 10.52 -27.03 2.81
N GLY A 67 10.49 -26.81 1.50
CA GLY A 67 9.85 -27.71 0.53
C GLY A 67 8.34 -27.64 0.53
N GLU A 68 7.74 -26.73 1.31
CA GLU A 68 6.28 -26.59 1.42
C GLU A 68 5.74 -25.57 0.43
N ALA A 69 4.89 -26.01 -0.50
CA ALA A 69 4.26 -25.16 -1.49
C ALA A 69 3.32 -24.10 -0.87
N TYR A 70 2.87 -24.32 0.36
CA TYR A 70 2.00 -23.40 1.11
C TYR A 70 2.49 -21.95 1.08
N TRP A 71 3.79 -21.76 1.25
CA TRP A 71 4.37 -20.41 1.34
C TRP A 71 4.27 -19.58 0.07
N SER A 72 4.05 -20.22 -1.09
CA SER A 72 3.81 -19.54 -2.36
C SER A 72 2.33 -19.37 -2.68
N THR A 73 1.43 -19.82 -1.81
CA THR A 73 -0.01 -19.61 -1.95
C THR A 73 -0.41 -18.25 -1.39
N LYS A 74 -1.61 -17.80 -1.74
CA LYS A 74 -2.20 -16.57 -1.21
C LYS A 74 -2.24 -16.59 0.32
N GLU A 75 -2.70 -17.70 0.90
CA GLU A 75 -2.77 -17.86 2.35
C GLU A 75 -1.39 -17.83 3.01
N GLY A 76 -0.39 -18.44 2.38
CA GLY A 76 0.98 -18.41 2.88
C GLY A 76 1.56 -17.01 2.90
N VAL A 77 1.33 -16.25 1.84
CA VAL A 77 1.78 -14.83 1.75
C VAL A 77 1.03 -13.96 2.76
N GLU A 78 -0.26 -14.18 2.97
CA GLU A 78 -1.04 -13.49 4.00
C GLU A 78 -0.51 -13.82 5.41
N THR A 79 -0.09 -15.06 5.65
CA THR A 79 0.54 -15.45 6.91
C THR A 79 1.83 -14.68 7.16
N ILE A 80 2.66 -14.50 6.13
CA ILE A 80 3.89 -13.70 6.21
C ILE A 80 3.55 -12.24 6.56
N HIS A 81 2.54 -11.68 5.92
CA HIS A 81 2.03 -10.34 6.24
C HIS A 81 1.65 -10.23 7.72
N ASP A 82 0.89 -11.18 8.23
CA ASP A 82 0.43 -11.17 9.62
C ASP A 82 1.58 -11.30 10.61
N LEU A 83 2.57 -12.13 10.29
CA LEU A 83 3.78 -12.27 11.10
C LEU A 83 4.57 -10.96 11.19
N TYR A 84 4.73 -10.25 10.08
CA TYR A 84 5.42 -8.96 10.07
C TYR A 84 4.62 -7.86 10.75
N CYS A 85 3.30 -7.85 10.60
CA CYS A 85 2.43 -6.94 11.35
C CYS A 85 2.57 -7.19 12.86
N LYS A 86 2.58 -8.43 13.28
CA LYS A 86 2.80 -8.79 14.69
C LYS A 86 4.16 -8.35 15.18
N LYS A 87 5.19 -8.52 14.36
CA LYS A 87 6.58 -8.20 14.73
C LYS A 87 6.82 -6.69 14.89
N PHE A 88 6.26 -5.86 13.99
CA PHE A 88 6.60 -4.44 13.93
C PHE A 88 5.45 -3.48 14.24
N LEU A 89 4.21 -3.95 14.26
CA LEU A 89 3.03 -3.11 14.48
C LEU A 89 2.27 -3.46 15.77
N THR A 90 2.78 -4.39 16.55
CA THR A 90 2.17 -4.76 17.83
C THR A 90 2.34 -3.64 18.85
N LYS A 91 1.26 -3.27 19.51
CA LYS A 91 1.26 -2.30 20.60
C LYS A 91 1.05 -3.00 21.93
N MET A 92 1.80 -2.57 22.94
CA MET A 92 1.54 -2.96 24.32
C MET A 92 0.43 -2.07 24.90
N VAL A 93 -0.60 -2.70 25.41
CA VAL A 93 -1.72 -2.01 26.06
C VAL A 93 -1.83 -2.52 27.49
N ILE A 94 -2.04 -1.60 28.43
CA ILE A 94 -2.31 -1.95 29.84
C ILE A 94 -3.82 -2.02 29.99
N THR A 95 -4.34 -3.21 30.36
CA THR A 95 -5.77 -3.40 30.62
C THR A 95 -6.18 -2.72 31.93
N THR A 96 -7.49 -2.58 32.15
CA THR A 96 -8.05 -2.01 33.39
C THR A 96 -7.64 -2.80 34.64
N LYS A 97 -7.22 -4.05 34.47
CA LYS A 97 -6.71 -4.90 35.57
C LYS A 97 -5.21 -4.79 35.78
N GLY A 98 -4.53 -3.87 35.09
CA GLY A 98 -3.08 -3.70 35.16
C GLY A 98 -2.27 -4.75 34.41
N GLU A 99 -2.91 -5.61 33.65
CA GLU A 99 -2.22 -6.62 32.82
C GLU A 99 -1.73 -6.02 31.52
N ARG A 100 -0.52 -6.41 31.11
CA ARG A 100 0.04 -6.03 29.80
C ARG A 100 -0.47 -6.99 28.73
N THR A 101 -1.13 -6.45 27.72
CA THR A 101 -1.64 -7.21 26.59
C THR A 101 -1.07 -6.66 25.30
N GLU A 102 -0.59 -7.54 24.42
CA GLU A 102 -0.16 -7.17 23.08
C GLU A 102 -1.36 -7.12 22.13
N LEU A 103 -1.54 -5.98 21.44
CA LEU A 103 -2.53 -5.84 20.39
C LEU A 103 -1.82 -5.79 19.04
N ALA A 104 -2.12 -6.77 18.18
CA ALA A 104 -1.67 -6.77 16.81
C ALA A 104 -2.44 -5.71 16.01
N ARG A 105 -1.71 -4.94 15.20
CA ARG A 105 -2.27 -3.93 14.30
C ARG A 105 -1.93 -4.34 12.86
N GLY A 106 -2.92 -4.30 11.95
CA GLY A 106 -2.68 -4.49 10.53
C GLY A 106 -2.16 -3.23 9.86
N THR A 107 -1.81 -3.35 8.58
CA THR A 107 -1.33 -2.21 7.78
C THR A 107 -2.45 -1.26 7.34
N LYS A 108 -3.69 -1.69 7.42
CA LYS A 108 -4.86 -0.88 7.09
C LYS A 108 -4.95 0.30 8.06
N GLY A 109 -5.03 1.50 7.52
CA GLY A 109 -5.09 2.73 8.32
C GLY A 109 -3.74 3.34 8.67
N LEU A 110 -2.62 2.76 8.26
CA LEU A 110 -1.32 3.40 8.39
C LEU A 110 -1.24 4.61 7.47
N SER A 111 -0.66 5.70 7.97
CA SER A 111 -0.28 6.84 7.14
C SER A 111 0.85 6.45 6.19
N THR A 112 1.11 7.30 5.19
CA THR A 112 2.25 7.12 4.27
C THR A 112 3.58 7.03 5.02
N MET A 113 3.77 7.87 6.02
CA MET A 113 4.98 7.87 6.84
C MET A 113 5.09 6.59 7.67
N GLU A 114 4.03 6.20 8.36
CA GLU A 114 3.99 4.96 9.14
C GLU A 114 4.25 3.74 8.25
N MET A 115 3.68 3.72 7.05
CA MET A 115 3.90 2.65 6.09
C MET A 115 5.35 2.60 5.60
N SER A 116 5.98 3.75 5.36
CA SER A 116 7.40 3.83 5.01
C SER A 116 8.29 3.25 6.11
N HIS A 117 8.03 3.59 7.36
CA HIS A 117 8.76 3.06 8.51
C HIS A 117 8.59 1.53 8.63
N PHE A 118 7.35 1.06 8.44
CA PHE A 118 7.05 -0.37 8.45
C PHE A 118 7.81 -1.11 7.33
N LEU A 119 7.79 -0.58 6.11
CA LEU A 119 8.49 -1.17 4.96
C LEU A 119 10.00 -1.17 5.16
N ASP A 120 10.58 -0.12 5.74
CA ASP A 120 12.01 -0.09 6.05
C ASP A 120 12.39 -1.18 7.07
N ALA A 121 11.58 -1.37 8.09
CA ALA A 121 11.80 -2.42 9.09
C ALA A 121 11.67 -3.83 8.46
N VAL A 122 10.64 -4.04 7.64
CA VAL A 122 10.41 -5.29 6.92
C VAL A 122 11.57 -5.60 5.99
N LYS A 123 12.00 -4.63 5.20
CA LYS A 123 13.14 -4.78 4.27
C LYS A 123 14.40 -5.19 5.00
N THR A 124 14.73 -4.51 6.09
CA THR A 124 15.92 -4.82 6.89
C THR A 124 15.84 -6.24 7.45
N ASP A 125 14.70 -6.64 7.98
CA ASP A 125 14.50 -7.98 8.52
C ASP A 125 14.62 -9.06 7.44
N ILE A 126 13.99 -8.88 6.30
CA ILE A 126 14.05 -9.85 5.19
C ILE A 126 15.49 -10.02 4.69
N MET A 127 16.21 -8.92 4.48
CA MET A 127 17.57 -8.96 4.01
C MET A 127 18.50 -9.62 5.03
N THR A 128 18.26 -9.39 6.31
CA THR A 128 19.07 -9.96 7.41
C THR A 128 18.77 -11.43 7.63
N GLU A 129 17.49 -11.80 7.72
CA GLU A 129 17.06 -13.16 8.07
C GLU A 129 17.14 -14.14 6.90
N TYR A 130 16.82 -13.69 5.70
CA TYR A 130 16.76 -14.55 4.51
C TYR A 130 17.91 -14.34 3.54
N GLY A 131 18.66 -13.24 3.69
CA GLY A 131 19.78 -12.92 2.79
C GLY A 131 19.37 -12.69 1.34
N ILE A 132 18.09 -12.41 1.07
CA ILE A 132 17.59 -12.15 -0.27
C ILE A 132 17.60 -10.65 -0.58
N GLN A 133 17.84 -10.34 -1.85
CA GLN A 133 17.77 -8.97 -2.34
C GLN A 133 16.35 -8.67 -2.80
N LEU A 134 15.76 -7.63 -2.21
CA LEU A 134 14.38 -7.25 -2.54
C LEU A 134 14.36 -6.24 -3.69
N PRO A 135 13.37 -6.34 -4.62
CA PRO A 135 13.18 -5.33 -5.64
C PRO A 135 12.78 -3.99 -5.00
N LEU A 136 13.40 -2.90 -5.45
CA LEU A 136 13.13 -1.54 -4.98
C LEU A 136 12.42 -0.73 -6.08
N PRO A 137 11.66 0.32 -5.71
CA PRO A 137 10.98 1.17 -6.71
C PRO A 137 11.90 1.80 -7.76
N THR A 138 13.18 1.91 -7.46
CA THR A 138 14.20 2.43 -8.39
C THR A 138 14.70 1.38 -9.37
N ASP A 139 14.35 0.11 -9.19
CA ASP A 139 14.82 -0.97 -10.04
C ASP A 139 14.17 -0.93 -11.43
N GLN A 140 14.93 -1.33 -12.44
CA GLN A 140 14.49 -1.32 -13.85
C GLN A 140 13.20 -2.12 -14.09
N TYR A 141 13.00 -3.21 -13.37
CA TYR A 141 11.86 -4.11 -13.55
C TYR A 141 10.74 -3.89 -12.53
N TYR A 142 10.84 -2.84 -11.71
CA TYR A 142 9.87 -2.60 -10.64
C TYR A 142 8.43 -2.45 -11.18
N SER A 143 8.25 -1.73 -12.27
CA SER A 143 6.91 -1.51 -12.85
C SER A 143 6.23 -2.79 -13.28
N ALA A 144 6.99 -3.74 -13.82
CA ALA A 144 6.46 -5.05 -14.20
C ALA A 144 6.02 -5.87 -12.97
N PHE A 145 6.80 -5.83 -11.90
CA PHE A 145 6.44 -6.47 -10.64
C PHE A 145 5.24 -5.81 -9.98
N ALA A 146 5.20 -4.48 -9.95
CA ALA A 146 4.09 -3.74 -9.36
C ALA A 146 2.75 -4.05 -10.07
N ALA A 147 2.75 -4.15 -11.39
CA ALA A 147 1.57 -4.46 -12.19
C ALA A 147 0.96 -5.83 -11.84
N GLU A 148 1.78 -6.79 -11.43
CA GLU A 148 1.32 -8.11 -11.00
C GLU A 148 0.39 -8.06 -9.78
N TYR A 149 0.54 -7.03 -8.93
CA TYR A 149 -0.17 -6.90 -7.66
C TYR A 149 -1.17 -5.75 -7.62
N GLU A 150 -1.27 -5.00 -8.69
CA GLU A 150 -2.09 -3.78 -8.76
C GLU A 150 -3.57 -4.02 -8.45
N ASN A 151 -4.09 -5.17 -8.83
CA ASN A 151 -5.51 -5.53 -8.68
C ASN A 151 -5.85 -6.25 -7.37
N LYS A 152 -4.92 -6.36 -6.43
CA LYS A 152 -5.14 -7.14 -5.19
C LYS A 152 -5.58 -6.30 -4.00
N TYR A 153 -5.57 -4.96 -4.10
CA TYR A 153 -5.83 -4.05 -2.97
C TYR A 153 -6.72 -2.88 -3.36
#